data_f35631990a0aa0d60bc8df4d15789b93
#
_entry.id   f35631990a0aa0d60bc8df4d15789b93
#
_cell.length_a   1.000
_cell.length_b   1.000
_cell.length_c   1.000
_cell.angle_alpha   90.00
_cell.angle_beta   90.00
_cell.angle_gamma   90.00
#
_symmetry.space_group_name_H-M   'P 1'
#
loop_
_entity.id
_entity.type
_entity.pdbx_description
1 polymer ?
#
loop_
_entity_poly.entity_id
_entity_poly.type
_entity_poly.pdbx_seq_one_letter_code
_entity_poly.pdbx_strand_id
1 'polypeptide(L)'
;MTVFRSSETASSSDSLREALRLAASALKAHGPPFALAGSYALWVHGGPEPVHDVDFAVAESDVDAATATLETAGFTITRPPEDWLFKAGLDSVFVDVLHAINDVPVDAELIRSGESHEVLAIRMHVLSPTLVLTQKLCALHEHSCDFAKLLPAVRAVRERVDWEQVRANTATNDFAVAFFALTDRLGITSAPK
;
A
#
# COMPACT_ATOMS: atom_id res chain seq x y z
N MET A 1 32.87 2.99 -11.93
CA MET A 1 32.56 1.91 -11.01
C MET A 1 31.09 2.00 -10.59
N THR A 2 30.16 1.76 -11.53
CA THR A 2 28.71 2.04 -11.34
C THR A 2 27.83 1.01 -12.07
N VAL A 3 28.18 -0.29 -12.01
CA VAL A 3 27.43 -1.36 -12.73
C VAL A 3 26.75 -2.35 -11.76
N PHE A 4 27.08 -2.34 -10.46
CA PHE A 4 26.57 -3.34 -9.51
C PHE A 4 25.20 -3.03 -8.89
N ARG A 5 24.66 -1.81 -9.00
CA ARG A 5 23.35 -1.47 -8.42
C ARG A 5 22.13 -1.89 -9.25
N SER A 6 22.28 -2.04 -10.55
CA SER A 6 21.13 -2.30 -11.45
C SER A 6 20.64 -3.77 -11.44
N SER A 7 21.50 -4.73 -11.13
CA SER A 7 21.11 -6.15 -11.13
C SER A 7 20.43 -6.61 -9.84
N GLU A 8 20.82 -6.05 -8.69
CA GLU A 8 20.19 -6.38 -7.40
C GLU A 8 18.78 -5.78 -7.27
N THR A 9 18.57 -4.56 -7.77
CA THR A 9 17.24 -3.94 -7.76
C THR A 9 16.26 -4.62 -8.70
N ALA A 10 16.69 -5.06 -9.88
CA ALA A 10 15.85 -5.82 -10.82
C ALA A 10 15.43 -7.16 -10.22
N SER A 11 16.36 -7.90 -9.58
CA SER A 11 16.06 -9.15 -8.88
C SER A 11 15.08 -8.98 -7.73
N SER A 12 15.17 -7.88 -6.97
CA SER A 12 14.26 -7.58 -5.87
C SER A 12 12.85 -7.26 -6.35
N SER A 13 12.69 -6.44 -7.41
CA SER A 13 11.39 -6.12 -7.98
C SER A 13 10.68 -7.35 -8.57
N ASP A 14 11.42 -8.25 -9.23
CA ASP A 14 10.86 -9.48 -9.76
C ASP A 14 10.36 -10.40 -8.64
N SER A 15 11.11 -10.51 -7.54
CA SER A 15 10.70 -11.30 -6.37
C SER A 15 9.44 -10.72 -5.69
N LEU A 16 9.33 -9.39 -5.60
CA LEU A 16 8.14 -8.72 -5.06
C LEU A 16 6.91 -8.94 -5.95
N ARG A 17 7.06 -8.81 -7.28
CA ARG A 17 5.98 -9.10 -8.24
C ARG A 17 5.51 -10.55 -8.15
N GLU A 18 6.43 -11.49 -8.00
CA GLU A 18 6.10 -12.91 -7.86
C GLU A 18 5.36 -13.17 -6.55
N ALA A 19 5.82 -12.60 -5.42
CA ALA A 19 5.13 -12.69 -4.14
C ALA A 19 3.71 -12.08 -4.20
N LEU A 20 3.57 -10.89 -4.83
CA LEU A 20 2.27 -10.27 -5.09
C LEU A 20 1.37 -11.21 -5.89
N ARG A 21 1.88 -11.76 -7.00
CA ARG A 21 1.12 -12.63 -7.89
C ARG A 21 0.65 -13.90 -7.19
N LEU A 22 1.52 -14.56 -6.43
CA LEU A 22 1.20 -15.79 -5.70
C LEU A 22 0.19 -15.54 -4.59
N ALA A 23 0.41 -14.50 -3.76
CA ALA A 23 -0.51 -14.16 -2.68
C ALA A 23 -1.90 -13.77 -3.22
N ALA A 24 -1.95 -12.90 -4.24
CA ALA A 24 -3.21 -12.50 -4.86
C ALA A 24 -3.94 -13.67 -5.52
N SER A 25 -3.21 -14.59 -6.17
CA SER A 25 -3.81 -15.80 -6.77
C SER A 25 -4.43 -16.70 -5.71
N ALA A 26 -3.72 -16.92 -4.59
CA ALA A 26 -4.20 -17.75 -3.50
C ALA A 26 -5.43 -17.15 -2.84
N LEU A 27 -5.38 -15.87 -2.47
CA LEU A 27 -6.51 -15.16 -1.86
C LEU A 27 -7.73 -15.13 -2.79
N LYS A 28 -7.53 -14.89 -4.08
CA LYS A 28 -8.63 -14.88 -5.06
C LYS A 28 -9.28 -16.25 -5.25
N ALA A 29 -8.50 -17.32 -5.22
CA ALA A 29 -9.00 -18.67 -5.49
C ALA A 29 -9.69 -19.30 -4.27
N HIS A 30 -9.19 -19.05 -3.08
CA HIS A 30 -9.55 -19.80 -1.87
C HIS A 30 -9.68 -18.94 -0.61
N GLY A 31 -9.29 -17.67 -0.66
CA GLY A 31 -9.27 -16.76 0.49
C GLY A 31 -10.50 -15.86 0.58
N PRO A 32 -10.52 -15.01 1.60
CA PRO A 32 -11.53 -13.98 1.76
C PRO A 32 -11.33 -12.84 0.75
N PRO A 33 -12.32 -11.92 0.65
CA PRO A 33 -12.17 -10.67 -0.12
C PRO A 33 -10.96 -9.87 0.35
N PHE A 34 -10.22 -9.29 -0.59
CA PHE A 34 -9.03 -8.49 -0.33
C PHE A 34 -8.90 -7.34 -1.32
N ALA A 35 -8.07 -6.35 -0.98
CA ALA A 35 -7.69 -5.28 -1.89
C ALA A 35 -6.18 -5.07 -1.87
N LEU A 36 -5.61 -4.71 -3.02
CA LEU A 36 -4.22 -4.23 -3.10
C LEU A 36 -4.17 -2.83 -2.46
N ALA A 37 -3.20 -2.64 -1.57
CA ALA A 37 -3.04 -1.44 -0.76
C ALA A 37 -1.64 -0.81 -0.95
N GLY A 38 -1.31 0.15 -0.13
CA GLY A 38 0.02 0.72 -0.01
C GLY A 38 0.64 1.21 -1.30
N SER A 39 1.94 1.02 -1.42
CA SER A 39 2.71 1.56 -2.55
C SER A 39 2.41 0.86 -3.86
N TYR A 40 2.07 -0.43 -3.86
CA TYR A 40 1.66 -1.14 -5.06
C TYR A 40 0.29 -0.70 -5.60
N ALA A 41 -0.64 -0.27 -4.73
CA ALA A 41 -1.86 0.36 -5.20
C ALA A 41 -1.55 1.68 -5.94
N LEU A 42 -0.65 2.51 -5.41
CA LEU A 42 -0.21 3.73 -6.11
C LEU A 42 0.46 3.42 -7.46
N TRP A 43 1.26 2.34 -7.54
CA TRP A 43 1.88 1.89 -8.79
C TRP A 43 0.85 1.53 -9.86
N VAL A 44 -0.21 0.80 -9.50
CA VAL A 44 -1.31 0.48 -10.43
C VAL A 44 -1.97 1.75 -10.97
N HIS A 45 -2.03 2.81 -10.17
CA HIS A 45 -2.57 4.11 -10.57
C HIS A 45 -1.56 5.02 -11.29
N GLY A 46 -0.36 4.52 -11.62
CA GLY A 46 0.68 5.23 -12.38
C GLY A 46 1.84 5.77 -11.55
N GLY A 47 1.91 5.42 -10.27
CA GLY A 47 3.04 5.71 -9.39
C GLY A 47 4.30 4.92 -9.76
N PRO A 48 5.44 5.25 -9.15
CA PRO A 48 6.67 4.47 -9.31
C PRO A 48 6.50 3.07 -8.72
N GLU A 49 7.20 2.11 -9.28
CA GLU A 49 7.20 0.74 -8.75
C GLU A 49 7.88 0.68 -7.39
N PRO A 50 7.23 0.04 -6.39
CA PRO A 50 7.81 -0.17 -5.07
C PRO A 50 9.00 -1.13 -5.10
N VAL A 51 9.92 -0.95 -4.13
CA VAL A 51 11.13 -1.76 -4.01
C VAL A 51 11.26 -2.46 -2.65
N HIS A 52 10.25 -2.36 -1.77
CA HIS A 52 10.37 -2.86 -0.40
C HIS A 52 9.33 -3.93 -0.04
N ASP A 53 8.04 -3.64 -0.18
CA ASP A 53 6.93 -4.43 0.35
C ASP A 53 5.72 -4.45 -0.58
N VAL A 54 4.91 -5.47 -0.43
CA VAL A 54 3.58 -5.61 -1.03
C VAL A 54 2.58 -5.52 0.09
N ASP A 55 1.60 -4.64 -0.03
CA ASP A 55 0.54 -4.49 0.97
C ASP A 55 -0.80 -4.98 0.40
N PHE A 56 -1.48 -5.87 1.12
CA PHE A 56 -2.89 -6.18 0.92
C PHE A 56 -3.71 -5.74 2.13
N ALA A 57 -4.99 -5.46 1.92
CA ALA A 57 -5.96 -5.23 2.97
C ALA A 57 -6.98 -6.38 2.96
N VAL A 58 -7.29 -6.91 4.15
CA VAL A 58 -8.37 -7.88 4.41
C VAL A 58 -9.23 -7.39 5.57
N ALA A 59 -10.50 -7.79 5.64
CA ALA A 59 -11.31 -7.43 6.79
C ALA A 59 -10.74 -8.07 8.07
N GLU A 60 -10.82 -7.36 9.20
CA GLU A 60 -10.35 -7.86 10.49
C GLU A 60 -10.98 -9.22 10.83
N SER A 61 -12.27 -9.41 10.53
CA SER A 61 -12.98 -10.68 10.70
C SER A 61 -12.43 -11.83 9.86
N ASP A 62 -11.66 -11.55 8.83
CA ASP A 62 -11.22 -12.51 7.83
C ASP A 62 -9.72 -12.87 7.98
N VAL A 63 -9.05 -12.35 9.01
CA VAL A 63 -7.61 -12.55 9.25
C VAL A 63 -7.22 -14.02 9.29
N ASP A 64 -7.97 -14.85 10.04
CA ASP A 64 -7.66 -16.28 10.17
C ASP A 64 -7.85 -17.04 8.83
N ALA A 65 -8.86 -16.68 8.06
CA ALA A 65 -9.09 -17.27 6.74
C ALA A 65 -8.00 -16.86 5.75
N ALA A 66 -7.58 -15.58 5.75
CA ALA A 66 -6.48 -15.09 4.94
C ALA A 66 -5.15 -15.76 5.28
N THR A 67 -4.86 -15.88 6.59
CA THR A 67 -3.67 -16.55 7.12
C THR A 67 -3.61 -18.01 6.64
N ALA A 68 -4.67 -18.79 6.87
CA ALA A 68 -4.73 -20.20 6.46
C ALA A 68 -4.58 -20.38 4.94
N THR A 69 -5.16 -19.47 4.15
CA THR A 69 -5.04 -19.49 2.69
C THR A 69 -3.60 -19.27 2.24
N LEU A 70 -2.91 -18.28 2.82
CA LEU A 70 -1.53 -17.97 2.46
C LEU A 70 -0.56 -19.04 2.95
N GLU A 71 -0.75 -19.62 4.13
CA GLU A 71 0.03 -20.77 4.60
C GLU A 71 -0.11 -21.97 3.66
N THR A 72 -1.32 -22.27 3.19
CA THR A 72 -1.57 -23.34 2.21
C THR A 72 -0.89 -23.07 0.88
N ALA A 73 -0.73 -21.80 0.52
CA ALA A 73 -0.01 -21.37 -0.69
C ALA A 73 1.53 -21.34 -0.52
N GLY A 74 2.05 -21.73 0.65
CA GLY A 74 3.49 -21.85 0.90
C GLY A 74 4.14 -20.63 1.56
N PHE A 75 3.35 -19.65 2.01
CA PHE A 75 3.88 -18.51 2.76
C PHE A 75 4.10 -18.87 4.23
N THR A 76 5.15 -18.31 4.82
CA THR A 76 5.40 -18.38 6.26
C THR A 76 4.76 -17.18 6.94
N ILE A 77 3.83 -17.42 7.87
CA ILE A 77 3.12 -16.33 8.55
C ILE A 77 3.86 -15.90 9.82
N THR A 78 3.99 -14.59 9.99
CA THR A 78 4.52 -13.94 11.18
C THR A 78 3.54 -12.88 11.66
N ARG A 79 3.20 -12.88 12.94
CA ARG A 79 2.37 -11.86 13.57
C ARG A 79 3.27 -10.95 14.41
N PRO A 80 3.53 -9.71 13.98
CA PRO A 80 4.32 -8.77 14.75
C PRO A 80 3.52 -8.23 15.94
N PRO A 81 4.20 -7.64 16.96
CA PRO A 81 3.54 -7.13 18.16
C PRO A 81 2.54 -6.00 17.93
N GLU A 82 2.65 -5.30 16.80
CA GLU A 82 1.85 -4.12 16.45
C GLU A 82 0.38 -4.43 16.20
N ASP A 83 0.01 -5.69 15.99
CA ASP A 83 -1.37 -6.21 15.88
C ASP A 83 -2.33 -5.42 14.94
N TRP A 84 -1.81 -4.84 13.85
CA TRP A 84 -2.61 -4.22 12.79
C TRP A 84 -2.37 -4.86 11.42
N LEU A 85 -1.40 -5.78 11.35
CA LEU A 85 -1.07 -6.56 10.17
C LEU A 85 -0.52 -7.93 10.57
N PHE A 86 -0.50 -8.84 9.63
CA PHE A 86 0.41 -9.98 9.66
C PHE A 86 1.30 -9.99 8.41
N LYS A 87 2.46 -10.64 8.51
CA LYS A 87 3.40 -10.77 7.42
C LYS A 87 3.38 -12.18 6.84
N ALA A 88 3.27 -12.27 5.53
CA ALA A 88 3.37 -13.51 4.78
C ALA A 88 4.73 -13.51 4.03
N GLY A 89 5.69 -14.28 4.53
CA GLY A 89 7.04 -14.40 3.98
C GLY A 89 7.12 -15.45 2.87
N LEU A 90 7.74 -15.08 1.76
CA LEU A 90 8.09 -15.99 0.68
C LEU A 90 9.57 -15.76 0.31
N ASP A 91 10.42 -16.75 0.55
CA ASP A 91 11.88 -16.61 0.42
C ASP A 91 12.43 -15.40 1.20
N SER A 92 12.91 -14.38 0.49
CA SER A 92 13.50 -13.18 1.07
C SER A 92 12.57 -11.95 1.05
N VAL A 93 11.32 -12.09 0.60
CA VAL A 93 10.35 -10.99 0.50
C VAL A 93 9.15 -11.21 1.41
N PHE A 94 8.50 -10.11 1.77
CA PHE A 94 7.30 -10.14 2.60
C PHE A 94 6.13 -9.49 1.89
N VAL A 95 4.96 -10.05 2.13
CA VAL A 95 3.65 -9.47 1.82
C VAL A 95 3.03 -9.10 3.15
N ASP A 96 2.75 -7.82 3.35
CA ASP A 96 2.09 -7.29 4.52
C ASP A 96 0.58 -7.32 4.29
N VAL A 97 -0.15 -7.97 5.19
CA VAL A 97 -1.61 -8.09 5.11
C VAL A 97 -2.22 -7.28 6.25
N LEU A 98 -2.74 -6.12 5.90
CA LEU A 98 -3.28 -5.13 6.82
C LEU A 98 -4.73 -5.50 7.18
N HIS A 99 -5.05 -5.55 8.46
CA HIS A 99 -6.42 -5.71 8.95
C HIS A 99 -6.88 -4.53 9.82
N ALA A 100 -5.97 -3.59 10.12
CA ALA A 100 -6.31 -2.26 10.58
C ALA A 100 -5.37 -1.24 9.93
N ILE A 101 -5.81 0.00 9.75
CA ILE A 101 -5.07 1.08 9.10
C ILE A 101 -5.29 2.34 9.93
N ASN A 102 -4.19 2.92 10.47
CA ASN A 102 -4.24 4.09 11.39
C ASN A 102 -5.25 3.86 12.53
N ASP A 103 -5.15 2.72 13.21
CA ASP A 103 -6.00 2.29 14.33
C ASP A 103 -7.50 2.09 13.98
N VAL A 104 -7.84 2.06 12.69
CA VAL A 104 -9.19 1.76 12.22
C VAL A 104 -9.23 0.36 11.62
N PRO A 105 -10.06 -0.57 12.13
CA PRO A 105 -10.23 -1.89 11.55
C PRO A 105 -10.64 -1.81 10.07
N VAL A 106 -10.03 -2.64 9.24
CA VAL A 106 -10.45 -2.82 7.85
C VAL A 106 -11.74 -3.62 7.83
N ASP A 107 -12.73 -3.15 7.10
CA ASP A 107 -13.98 -3.82 6.88
C ASP A 107 -14.22 -4.19 5.41
N ALA A 108 -15.30 -4.92 5.16
CA ALA A 108 -15.65 -5.32 3.80
C ALA A 108 -16.06 -4.14 2.89
N GLU A 109 -16.48 -3.01 3.46
CA GLU A 109 -16.84 -1.81 2.71
C GLU A 109 -15.59 -1.12 2.15
N LEU A 110 -14.55 -0.99 2.97
CA LEU A 110 -13.26 -0.45 2.55
C LEU A 110 -12.65 -1.30 1.43
N ILE A 111 -12.70 -2.63 1.51
CA ILE A 111 -12.20 -3.52 0.47
C ILE A 111 -12.98 -3.30 -0.85
N ARG A 112 -14.31 -3.25 -0.79
CA ARG A 112 -15.17 -3.02 -1.95
C ARG A 112 -15.10 -1.61 -2.50
N SER A 113 -14.64 -0.62 -1.74
CA SER A 113 -14.44 0.75 -2.23
C SER A 113 -13.29 0.85 -3.25
N GLY A 114 -12.40 -0.13 -3.28
CA GLY A 114 -11.33 -0.23 -4.27
C GLY A 114 -11.89 -0.49 -5.68
N GLU A 115 -11.28 0.16 -6.67
CA GLU A 115 -11.60 -0.11 -8.08
C GLU A 115 -11.07 -1.47 -8.53
N SER A 116 -11.80 -2.16 -9.41
CA SER A 116 -11.36 -3.45 -9.96
C SER A 116 -10.33 -3.24 -11.07
N HIS A 117 -9.09 -3.67 -10.85
CA HIS A 117 -8.00 -3.62 -11.82
C HIS A 117 -7.48 -5.02 -12.14
N GLU A 118 -6.85 -5.16 -13.32
CA GLU A 118 -6.07 -6.32 -13.67
C GLU A 118 -4.59 -6.04 -13.35
N VAL A 119 -4.05 -6.71 -12.34
CA VAL A 119 -2.67 -6.54 -11.85
C VAL A 119 -1.95 -7.87 -12.03
N LEU A 120 -0.88 -7.90 -12.82
CA LEU A 120 -0.13 -9.13 -13.15
C LEU A 120 -1.04 -10.29 -13.60
N ALA A 121 -2.01 -9.97 -14.48
CA ALA A 121 -3.04 -10.88 -15.00
C ALA A 121 -4.04 -11.41 -13.95
N ILE A 122 -4.12 -10.80 -12.78
CA ILE A 122 -5.09 -11.14 -11.74
C ILE A 122 -6.03 -9.96 -11.51
N ARG A 123 -7.34 -10.18 -11.63
CA ARG A 123 -8.33 -9.15 -11.33
C ARG A 123 -8.59 -9.09 -9.84
N MET A 124 -8.37 -7.91 -9.24
CA MET A 124 -8.53 -7.65 -7.82
C MET A 124 -8.99 -6.23 -7.55
N HIS A 125 -9.48 -5.95 -6.35
CA HIS A 125 -9.72 -4.58 -5.90
C HIS A 125 -8.38 -3.90 -5.60
N VAL A 126 -8.28 -2.61 -5.95
CA VAL A 126 -7.11 -1.76 -5.69
C VAL A 126 -7.60 -0.50 -5.00
N LEU A 127 -7.06 -0.19 -3.84
CA LEU A 127 -7.47 1.00 -3.08
C LEU A 127 -7.12 2.28 -3.86
N SER A 128 -7.99 3.28 -3.75
CA SER A 128 -7.82 4.55 -4.47
C SER A 128 -6.57 5.31 -4.02
N PRO A 129 -5.94 6.11 -4.90
CA PRO A 129 -4.81 6.95 -4.51
C PRO A 129 -5.16 7.94 -3.39
N THR A 130 -6.39 8.45 -3.35
CA THR A 130 -6.89 9.32 -2.30
C THR A 130 -6.80 8.63 -0.94
N LEU A 131 -7.33 7.41 -0.83
CA LEU A 131 -7.31 6.65 0.41
C LEU A 131 -5.88 6.28 0.83
N VAL A 132 -5.08 5.74 -0.10
CA VAL A 132 -3.69 5.34 0.20
C VAL A 132 -2.85 6.52 0.64
N LEU A 133 -2.97 7.68 0.00
CA LEU A 133 -2.22 8.88 0.41
C LEU A 133 -2.72 9.44 1.73
N THR A 134 -4.03 9.41 2.00
CA THR A 134 -4.57 9.75 3.32
C THR A 134 -3.92 8.90 4.40
N GLN A 135 -3.89 7.57 4.22
CA GLN A 135 -3.30 6.64 5.18
C GLN A 135 -1.80 6.91 5.41
N LYS A 136 -1.04 7.09 4.32
CA LYS A 136 0.40 7.40 4.41
C LYS A 136 0.68 8.74 5.09
N LEU A 137 -0.15 9.75 4.87
CA LEU A 137 0.02 11.06 5.51
C LEU A 137 -0.44 11.05 6.98
N CYS A 138 -1.48 10.30 7.34
CA CYS A 138 -1.85 10.08 8.73
C CYS A 138 -0.77 9.37 9.55
N ALA A 139 -0.01 8.47 8.91
CA ALA A 139 1.06 7.71 9.55
C ALA A 139 2.37 8.51 9.73
N LEU A 140 2.45 9.75 9.24
CA LEU A 140 3.63 10.59 9.44
C LEU A 140 3.77 11.02 10.91
N HIS A 141 4.99 10.92 11.42
CA HIS A 141 5.34 11.38 12.76
C HIS A 141 6.83 11.76 12.83
N GLU A 142 7.28 12.33 13.95
CA GLU A 142 8.62 12.89 14.11
C GLU A 142 9.77 11.98 13.63
N HIS A 143 9.65 10.68 13.88
CA HIS A 143 10.68 9.71 13.51
C HIS A 143 10.45 9.04 12.15
N SER A 144 9.34 9.37 11.47
CA SER A 144 8.96 8.81 10.17
C SER A 144 8.24 9.86 9.31
N CYS A 145 8.98 10.86 8.80
CA CYS A 145 8.46 11.94 7.97
C CYS A 145 9.33 12.23 6.74
N ASP A 146 9.84 11.19 6.09
CA ASP A 146 10.66 11.34 4.87
C ASP A 146 9.78 11.71 3.66
N PHE A 147 9.57 13.00 3.47
CA PHE A 147 8.79 13.53 2.35
C PHE A 147 9.38 13.17 0.99
N ALA A 148 10.70 12.99 0.88
CA ALA A 148 11.35 12.63 -0.37
C ALA A 148 10.89 11.28 -0.91
N LYS A 149 10.54 10.35 -0.03
CA LYS A 149 9.98 9.04 -0.41
C LYS A 149 8.55 9.13 -0.96
N LEU A 150 7.76 10.11 -0.51
CA LEU A 150 6.36 10.30 -0.93
C LEU A 150 6.26 11.08 -2.24
N LEU A 151 7.13 12.07 -2.47
CA LEU A 151 7.03 13.01 -3.58
C LEU A 151 6.94 12.36 -4.97
N PRO A 152 7.71 11.31 -5.32
CA PRO A 152 7.60 10.68 -6.64
C PRO A 152 6.22 10.07 -6.91
N ALA A 153 5.66 9.37 -5.94
CA ALA A 153 4.33 8.77 -6.04
C ALA A 153 3.24 9.85 -6.11
N VAL A 154 3.30 10.85 -5.23
CA VAL A 154 2.35 11.97 -5.20
C VAL A 154 2.33 12.73 -6.54
N ARG A 155 3.50 13.03 -7.12
CA ARG A 155 3.59 13.66 -8.45
C ARG A 155 2.94 12.83 -9.55
N ALA A 156 3.15 11.51 -9.52
CA ALA A 156 2.67 10.62 -10.56
C ALA A 156 1.14 10.43 -10.53
N VAL A 157 0.54 10.38 -9.33
CA VAL A 157 -0.90 10.14 -9.18
C VAL A 157 -1.73 11.40 -8.93
N ARG A 158 -1.14 12.59 -8.93
CA ARG A 158 -1.76 13.85 -8.49
C ARG A 158 -3.12 14.15 -9.12
N GLU A 159 -3.33 13.78 -10.39
CA GLU A 159 -4.56 14.04 -11.14
C GLU A 159 -5.70 13.07 -10.77
N ARG A 160 -5.40 12.02 -9.98
CA ARG A 160 -6.35 10.98 -9.55
C ARG A 160 -6.71 11.09 -8.06
N VAL A 161 -6.22 12.13 -7.38
CA VAL A 161 -6.37 12.32 -5.94
C VAL A 161 -7.35 13.44 -5.67
N ASP A 162 -8.31 13.18 -4.80
CA ASP A 162 -9.13 14.21 -4.19
C ASP A 162 -8.33 14.87 -3.05
N TRP A 163 -7.60 15.93 -3.40
CA TRP A 163 -6.75 16.66 -2.45
C TRP A 163 -7.53 17.37 -1.36
N GLU A 164 -8.78 17.75 -1.61
CA GLU A 164 -9.64 18.37 -0.60
C GLU A 164 -9.97 17.34 0.50
N GLN A 165 -10.37 16.15 0.10
CA GLN A 165 -10.63 15.04 1.01
C GLN A 165 -9.37 14.64 1.79
N VAL A 166 -8.21 14.50 1.12
CA VAL A 166 -6.95 14.15 1.80
C VAL A 166 -6.60 15.20 2.86
N ARG A 167 -6.69 16.50 2.53
CA ARG A 167 -6.42 17.58 3.48
C ARG A 167 -7.35 17.54 4.68
N ALA A 168 -8.66 17.37 4.44
CA ALA A 168 -9.65 17.29 5.51
C ALA A 168 -9.36 16.13 6.47
N ASN A 169 -9.02 14.96 5.92
CA ASN A 169 -8.79 13.75 6.71
C ASN A 169 -7.43 13.75 7.45
N THR A 170 -6.48 14.61 7.06
CA THR A 170 -5.14 14.69 7.65
C THR A 170 -4.88 16.00 8.39
N ALA A 171 -5.91 16.84 8.58
CA ALA A 171 -5.79 18.20 9.11
C ALA A 171 -5.21 18.27 10.53
N THR A 172 -5.34 17.21 11.31
CA THR A 172 -4.82 17.10 12.68
C THR A 172 -3.37 16.59 12.77
N ASN A 173 -2.78 16.20 11.65
CA ASN A 173 -1.40 15.73 11.60
C ASN A 173 -0.47 16.85 11.11
N ASP A 174 0.35 17.40 11.99
CA ASP A 174 1.23 18.53 11.70
C ASP A 174 2.25 18.22 10.59
N PHE A 175 2.71 16.97 10.46
CA PHE A 175 3.62 16.54 9.40
C PHE A 175 2.92 16.49 8.03
N ALA A 176 1.65 16.07 8.00
CA ALA A 176 0.83 16.14 6.79
C ALA A 176 0.59 17.61 6.37
N VAL A 177 0.30 18.50 7.32
CA VAL A 177 0.17 19.93 7.06
C VAL A 177 1.48 20.50 6.47
N ALA A 178 2.62 20.15 7.06
CA ALA A 178 3.93 20.57 6.54
C ALA A 178 4.20 19.99 5.13
N PHE A 179 3.82 18.74 4.87
CA PHE A 179 3.90 18.13 3.56
C PHE A 179 3.07 18.88 2.52
N PHE A 180 1.85 19.31 2.84
CA PHE A 180 1.03 20.11 1.95
C PHE A 180 1.62 21.50 1.69
N ALA A 181 2.19 22.15 2.69
CA ALA A 181 2.88 23.42 2.49
C ALA A 181 4.03 23.29 1.47
N LEU A 182 4.77 22.17 1.51
CA LEU A 182 5.82 21.86 0.54
C LEU A 182 5.23 21.59 -0.85
N THR A 183 4.24 20.71 -0.96
CA THR A 183 3.70 20.27 -2.26
C THR A 183 2.93 21.36 -2.98
N ASP A 184 2.29 22.27 -2.27
CA ASP A 184 1.66 23.47 -2.86
C ASP A 184 2.71 24.40 -3.47
N ARG A 185 3.81 24.65 -2.77
CA ARG A 185 4.92 25.47 -3.30
C ARG A 185 5.62 24.81 -4.49
N LEU A 186 5.59 23.49 -4.59
CA LEU A 186 6.10 22.73 -5.73
C LEU A 186 5.08 22.62 -6.89
N GLY A 187 3.86 23.16 -6.75
CA GLY A 187 2.79 23.06 -7.74
C GLY A 187 2.30 21.64 -7.99
N ILE A 188 2.38 20.77 -6.97
CA ILE A 188 1.95 19.37 -7.08
C ILE A 188 0.50 19.20 -6.63
N THR A 189 0.12 19.85 -5.54
CA THR A 189 -1.24 19.87 -5.00
C THR A 189 -1.84 21.26 -5.16
N SER A 190 -3.14 21.33 -5.39
CA SER A 190 -3.81 22.63 -5.42
C SER A 190 -3.91 23.18 -4.00
N ALA A 191 -3.55 24.46 -3.82
CA ALA A 191 -3.81 25.14 -2.56
C ALA A 191 -5.33 25.19 -2.29
N PRO A 192 -5.79 25.09 -1.04
CA PRO A 192 -7.20 25.32 -0.71
C PRO A 192 -7.61 26.73 -1.19
N LYS A 193 -8.77 26.79 -1.86
CA LYS A 193 -9.35 28.04 -2.33
C LYS A 193 -9.83 28.91 -1.17
#